data_aa874ec876052f45ed324bb03bf28908
#
_entry.id   aa874ec876052f45ed324bb03bf28908
#
_cell.length_a   1.000
_cell.length_b   1.000
_cell.length_c   1.000
_cell.angle_alpha   90.00
_cell.angle_beta   90.00
_cell.angle_gamma   90.00
#
_symmetry.space_group_name_H-M   'P 1'
#
loop_
_entity.id
_entity.type
_entity.pdbx_description
1 polymer ?
#
loop_
_entity_poly.entity_id
_entity_poly.type
_entity_poly.pdbx_seq_one_letter_code
_entity_poly.pdbx_strand_id
1 'polypeptide(L)'
;MKLKELLKNITVLAVKGSDDVEVTGVNIDSRRIKDGHLFVAMKGTQVDGHKFIPKAVELGAKAVLCEEMPEQTDENVTYVRVASTEDVVGEVATTFHGNPSTKLKLVGVTGTNGKTTIATLLYNMFSKMGHKCGLLSTVCNYIVDEAVPADHTTPDPIALNELLHRMVDAGCEYAFMECSSHAIAQKRIGGLTFAGGLFTNLTRDHLDYHKTFENYRNAKKAFFDMLPKTAFAITNADDKNGMIMVQNTKAQVKTYSIRSVADFKARIIECHFEGMYLEIDGREVGVQFIGKFNVSNLLAVYGAAVMLGKKPEDVLVVMSTLHSVSGRLEPIHSPEGYTAVVDYAHTPDALENVLNAIHEVLDGKGEVITVCGAGGNRDKGKRPLMAQEAVKQSDRVIITSDNPRFEEPQDIINDMLAGLNAQQMKKVITIVDRREAIRTACMMAKKGDVVLIAGKGHENYQDVKGVKHHFDDHEVVRECF
;
A
#
# COMPACT_ATOMS: atom_id res chain seq x y z
N MET A 1 -7.12 -31.89 -3.39
CA MET A 1 -5.90 -32.13 -2.56
C MET A 1 -6.32 -32.79 -1.26
N LYS A 2 -5.55 -33.76 -0.74
CA LYS A 2 -5.90 -34.40 0.53
C LYS A 2 -5.63 -33.48 1.72
N LEU A 3 -6.50 -33.50 2.74
CA LEU A 3 -6.37 -32.67 3.94
C LEU A 3 -5.01 -32.86 4.62
N LYS A 4 -4.53 -34.10 4.75
CA LYS A 4 -3.21 -34.42 5.32
C LYS A 4 -2.04 -33.72 4.62
N GLU A 5 -2.16 -33.43 3.32
CA GLU A 5 -1.15 -32.71 2.56
C GLU A 5 -1.15 -31.23 2.91
N LEU A 6 -2.35 -30.63 3.13
CA LEU A 6 -2.50 -29.26 3.59
C LEU A 6 -1.95 -29.05 5.01
N LEU A 7 -2.05 -30.07 5.85
CA LEU A 7 -1.61 -30.03 7.26
C LEU A 7 -0.12 -30.31 7.47
N LYS A 8 0.61 -30.72 6.42
CA LYS A 8 1.99 -31.23 6.52
C LYS A 8 2.97 -30.26 7.18
N ASN A 9 2.81 -28.97 6.93
CA ASN A 9 3.76 -27.94 7.39
C ASN A 9 3.26 -27.17 8.60
N ILE A 10 2.14 -27.55 9.21
CA ILE A 10 1.56 -26.88 10.37
C ILE A 10 1.52 -27.79 11.60
N THR A 11 1.55 -27.19 12.77
CA THR A 11 1.45 -27.94 14.03
C THR A 11 -0.03 -28.18 14.37
N VAL A 12 -0.43 -29.45 14.25
CA VAL A 12 -1.80 -29.89 14.59
C VAL A 12 -1.82 -30.38 16.05
N LEU A 13 -2.79 -29.92 16.83
CA LEU A 13 -2.98 -30.31 18.23
C LEU A 13 -3.94 -31.49 18.38
N ALA A 14 -4.98 -31.57 17.55
CA ALA A 14 -5.93 -32.69 17.56
C ALA A 14 -6.65 -32.78 16.21
N VAL A 15 -7.05 -33.99 15.84
CA VAL A 15 -7.90 -34.29 14.69
C VAL A 15 -9.07 -35.15 15.13
N LYS A 16 -10.28 -34.77 14.71
CA LYS A 16 -11.48 -35.59 14.86
C LYS A 16 -12.08 -35.82 13.47
N GLY A 17 -12.08 -37.05 13.01
CA GLY A 17 -12.44 -37.47 11.65
C GLY A 17 -11.21 -37.98 10.88
N SER A 18 -11.33 -38.11 9.57
CA SER A 18 -10.27 -38.60 8.68
C SER A 18 -9.50 -37.44 8.03
N ASP A 19 -8.17 -37.47 8.11
CA ASP A 19 -7.30 -36.51 7.42
C ASP A 19 -7.06 -36.89 5.93
N ASP A 20 -7.59 -38.03 5.48
CA ASP A 20 -7.53 -38.49 4.08
C ASP A 20 -8.68 -37.92 3.21
N VAL A 21 -9.52 -37.05 3.77
CA VAL A 21 -10.61 -36.38 3.05
C VAL A 21 -10.06 -35.45 1.97
N GLU A 22 -10.75 -35.40 0.83
CA GLU A 22 -10.37 -34.51 -0.26
C GLU A 22 -10.95 -33.10 -0.04
N VAL A 23 -10.06 -32.09 -0.16
CA VAL A 23 -10.39 -30.66 -0.05
C VAL A 23 -10.34 -30.05 -1.45
N THR A 24 -11.47 -29.43 -1.86
CA THR A 24 -11.64 -28.81 -3.19
C THR A 24 -11.47 -27.29 -3.17
N GLY A 25 -11.46 -26.67 -1.98
CA GLY A 25 -11.27 -25.24 -1.77
C GLY A 25 -10.98 -24.91 -0.31
N VAL A 26 -10.39 -23.75 -0.06
CA VAL A 26 -10.13 -23.23 1.28
C VAL A 26 -10.77 -21.86 1.42
N ASN A 27 -11.48 -21.58 2.51
CA ASN A 27 -12.08 -20.28 2.77
C ASN A 27 -12.09 -19.93 4.26
N ILE A 28 -11.98 -18.61 4.52
CA ILE A 28 -12.14 -18.00 5.85
C ILE A 28 -13.51 -17.35 6.03
N ASP A 29 -14.29 -17.18 4.94
CA ASP A 29 -15.65 -16.65 4.97
C ASP A 29 -16.64 -17.80 4.78
N SER A 30 -17.45 -18.07 5.80
CA SER A 30 -18.45 -19.15 5.79
C SER A 30 -19.46 -19.02 4.64
N ARG A 31 -19.75 -17.80 4.19
CA ARG A 31 -20.69 -17.53 3.07
C ARG A 31 -20.16 -17.97 1.71
N ARG A 32 -18.84 -18.17 1.59
CA ARG A 32 -18.14 -18.60 0.38
C ARG A 32 -17.86 -20.11 0.37
N ILE A 33 -18.26 -20.84 1.42
CA ILE A 33 -18.07 -22.29 1.50
C ILE A 33 -18.96 -22.99 0.46
N LYS A 34 -18.39 -24.00 -0.17
CA LYS A 34 -19.04 -24.92 -1.11
C LYS A 34 -18.74 -26.36 -0.68
N ASP A 35 -19.42 -27.32 -1.31
CA ASP A 35 -19.17 -28.73 -1.05
C ASP A 35 -17.70 -29.10 -1.27
N GLY A 36 -17.12 -29.83 -0.32
CA GLY A 36 -15.71 -30.22 -0.35
C GLY A 36 -14.71 -29.22 0.22
N HIS A 37 -15.15 -28.01 0.65
CA HIS A 37 -14.22 -26.98 1.15
C HIS A 37 -13.69 -27.29 2.55
N LEU A 38 -12.48 -26.77 2.83
CA LEU A 38 -11.95 -26.53 4.17
C LEU A 38 -12.36 -25.13 4.63
N PHE A 39 -13.09 -25.06 5.73
CA PHE A 39 -13.38 -23.80 6.43
C PHE A 39 -12.33 -23.53 7.49
N VAL A 40 -11.68 -22.35 7.46
CA VAL A 40 -10.74 -21.89 8.50
C VAL A 40 -11.46 -20.90 9.40
N ALA A 41 -11.75 -21.30 10.65
CA ALA A 41 -12.44 -20.47 11.63
C ALA A 41 -11.47 -19.48 12.26
N MET A 42 -11.40 -18.26 11.70
CA MET A 42 -10.51 -17.20 12.17
C MET A 42 -11.08 -16.46 13.36
N LYS A 43 -10.26 -16.17 14.38
CA LYS A 43 -10.60 -15.18 15.40
C LYS A 43 -10.36 -13.77 14.85
N GLY A 44 -11.37 -13.19 14.22
CA GLY A 44 -11.29 -11.84 13.69
C GLY A 44 -11.31 -10.75 14.77
N THR A 45 -10.91 -9.54 14.42
CA THR A 45 -10.86 -8.39 15.34
C THR A 45 -12.26 -7.92 15.81
N GLN A 46 -13.32 -8.21 15.06
CA GLN A 46 -14.70 -7.82 15.37
C GLN A 46 -15.60 -9.02 15.64
N VAL A 47 -15.39 -10.13 14.97
CA VAL A 47 -16.25 -11.31 15.05
C VAL A 47 -15.40 -12.58 15.11
N ASP A 48 -15.74 -13.49 16.00
CA ASP A 48 -15.12 -14.81 16.09
C ASP A 48 -15.73 -15.76 15.05
N GLY A 49 -14.90 -16.22 14.09
CA GLY A 49 -15.28 -17.13 13.02
C GLY A 49 -15.76 -18.52 13.49
N HIS A 50 -15.40 -18.95 14.71
CA HIS A 50 -15.86 -20.22 15.27
C HIS A 50 -17.38 -20.29 15.38
N LYS A 51 -18.07 -19.16 15.56
CA LYS A 51 -19.55 -19.09 15.56
C LYS A 51 -20.18 -19.50 14.23
N PHE A 52 -19.42 -19.47 13.14
CA PHE A 52 -19.90 -19.80 11.81
C PHE A 52 -19.56 -21.24 11.37
N ILE A 53 -18.94 -22.04 12.24
CA ILE A 53 -18.65 -23.45 11.94
C ILE A 53 -19.93 -24.23 11.56
N PRO A 54 -21.06 -24.12 12.32
CA PRO A 54 -22.29 -24.84 11.93
C PRO A 54 -22.78 -24.43 10.54
N LYS A 55 -22.70 -23.14 10.18
CA LYS A 55 -23.10 -22.65 8.86
C LYS A 55 -22.19 -23.16 7.74
N ALA A 56 -20.89 -23.21 7.99
CA ALA A 56 -19.92 -23.75 7.03
C ALA A 56 -20.18 -25.25 6.77
N VAL A 57 -20.47 -26.01 7.81
CA VAL A 57 -20.83 -27.43 7.69
C VAL A 57 -22.13 -27.61 6.90
N GLU A 58 -23.18 -26.83 7.20
CA GLU A 58 -24.44 -26.82 6.44
C GLU A 58 -24.23 -26.56 4.95
N LEU A 59 -23.27 -25.68 4.60
CA LEU A 59 -22.93 -25.34 3.20
C LEU A 59 -21.99 -26.35 2.52
N GLY A 60 -21.61 -27.43 3.20
CA GLY A 60 -20.87 -28.56 2.62
C GLY A 60 -19.37 -28.57 2.93
N ALA A 61 -18.91 -27.85 3.97
CA ALA A 61 -17.51 -27.99 4.39
C ALA A 61 -17.23 -29.45 4.79
N LYS A 62 -16.16 -30.02 4.21
CA LYS A 62 -15.69 -31.39 4.54
C LYS A 62 -14.62 -31.40 5.60
N ALA A 63 -14.00 -30.25 5.86
CA ALA A 63 -13.03 -30.06 6.94
C ALA A 63 -13.18 -28.67 7.57
N VAL A 64 -12.83 -28.58 8.86
CA VAL A 64 -12.83 -27.34 9.64
C VAL A 64 -11.49 -27.23 10.36
N LEU A 65 -10.80 -26.13 10.17
CA LEU A 65 -9.62 -25.76 10.95
C LEU A 65 -10.03 -24.73 12.01
N CYS A 66 -9.80 -25.03 13.29
CA CYS A 66 -10.27 -24.24 14.42
C CYS A 66 -9.26 -24.21 15.57
N GLU A 67 -9.40 -23.26 16.49
CA GLU A 67 -8.63 -23.20 17.73
C GLU A 67 -9.33 -23.92 18.88
N GLU A 68 -10.66 -23.93 18.82
CA GLU A 68 -11.52 -24.60 19.80
C GLU A 68 -12.44 -25.60 19.07
N MET A 69 -12.45 -26.87 19.53
CA MET A 69 -13.35 -27.87 18.98
C MET A 69 -14.79 -27.52 19.28
N PRO A 70 -15.71 -27.55 18.32
CA PRO A 70 -17.12 -27.33 18.58
C PRO A 70 -17.69 -28.44 19.47
N GLU A 71 -18.65 -28.09 20.33
CA GLU A 71 -19.33 -29.06 21.19
C GLU A 71 -20.10 -30.09 20.38
N GLN A 72 -20.74 -29.65 19.29
CA GLN A 72 -21.45 -30.52 18.34
C GLN A 72 -20.64 -30.64 17.06
N THR A 73 -20.40 -31.88 16.65
CA THR A 73 -19.62 -32.22 15.45
C THR A 73 -20.44 -33.15 14.55
N ASP A 74 -20.31 -32.95 13.23
CA ASP A 74 -20.86 -33.84 12.21
C ASP A 74 -19.84 -34.98 11.93
N GLU A 75 -20.29 -36.23 11.87
CA GLU A 75 -19.44 -37.40 11.63
C GLU A 75 -18.83 -37.41 10.21
N ASN A 76 -19.44 -36.69 9.27
CA ASN A 76 -18.98 -36.59 7.87
C ASN A 76 -17.96 -35.44 7.69
N VAL A 77 -17.61 -34.70 8.73
CA VAL A 77 -16.70 -33.54 8.70
C VAL A 77 -15.50 -33.79 9.57
N THR A 78 -14.32 -33.50 9.04
CA THR A 78 -13.07 -33.58 9.80
C THR A 78 -12.78 -32.24 10.49
N TYR A 79 -12.58 -32.27 11.81
CA TYR A 79 -12.20 -31.10 12.59
C TYR A 79 -10.74 -31.19 12.98
N VAL A 80 -9.99 -30.15 12.72
CA VAL A 80 -8.56 -30.03 12.99
C VAL A 80 -8.35 -28.87 13.95
N ARG A 81 -7.78 -29.14 15.13
CA ARG A 81 -7.45 -28.13 16.11
C ARG A 81 -5.99 -27.72 16.00
N VAL A 82 -5.77 -26.40 15.96
CA VAL A 82 -4.46 -25.75 16.01
C VAL A 82 -4.38 -24.73 17.15
N ALA A 83 -3.19 -24.25 17.47
CA ALA A 83 -3.01 -23.25 18.51
C ALA A 83 -3.50 -21.86 18.09
N SER A 84 -3.33 -21.51 16.81
CA SER A 84 -3.73 -20.24 16.20
C SER A 84 -4.05 -20.46 14.74
N THR A 85 -5.27 -20.16 14.33
CA THR A 85 -5.67 -20.24 12.91
C THR A 85 -5.05 -19.14 12.10
N GLU A 86 -4.80 -17.96 12.70
CA GLU A 86 -4.13 -16.83 12.07
C GLU A 86 -2.67 -17.17 11.68
N ASP A 87 -1.96 -17.91 12.52
CA ASP A 87 -0.57 -18.29 12.26
C ASP A 87 -0.42 -19.34 11.15
N VAL A 88 -1.44 -20.15 10.90
CA VAL A 88 -1.34 -21.30 9.97
C VAL A 88 -2.12 -21.11 8.66
N VAL A 89 -3.10 -20.20 8.60
CA VAL A 89 -3.96 -20.03 7.40
C VAL A 89 -3.15 -19.69 6.16
N GLY A 90 -2.09 -18.89 6.28
CA GLY A 90 -1.20 -18.55 5.17
C GLY A 90 -0.48 -19.76 4.60
N GLU A 91 0.04 -20.65 5.45
CA GLU A 91 0.69 -21.90 5.05
C GLU A 91 -0.30 -22.85 4.37
N VAL A 92 -1.51 -22.97 4.93
CA VAL A 92 -2.59 -23.79 4.34
C VAL A 92 -2.97 -23.26 2.95
N ALA A 93 -3.15 -21.94 2.80
CA ALA A 93 -3.48 -21.31 1.52
C ALA A 93 -2.37 -21.49 0.49
N THR A 94 -1.12 -21.28 0.90
CA THR A 94 0.07 -21.45 0.04
C THR A 94 0.18 -22.90 -0.44
N THR A 95 0.01 -23.88 0.45
CA THR A 95 0.07 -25.29 0.11
C THR A 95 -1.08 -25.66 -0.84
N PHE A 96 -2.31 -25.21 -0.58
CA PHE A 96 -3.47 -25.48 -1.42
C PHE A 96 -3.28 -25.01 -2.86
N HIS A 97 -2.69 -23.81 -3.04
CA HIS A 97 -2.41 -23.24 -4.36
C HIS A 97 -1.08 -23.68 -4.98
N GLY A 98 -0.42 -24.69 -4.38
CA GLY A 98 0.81 -25.29 -4.93
C GLY A 98 2.03 -24.42 -4.81
N ASN A 99 2.16 -23.66 -3.71
CA ASN A 99 3.28 -22.79 -3.35
C ASN A 99 3.63 -21.76 -4.45
N PRO A 100 2.69 -20.90 -4.87
CA PRO A 100 2.86 -20.04 -6.04
C PRO A 100 4.03 -19.05 -5.88
N SER A 101 4.28 -18.52 -4.67
CA SER A 101 5.36 -17.58 -4.40
C SER A 101 6.77 -18.17 -4.59
N THR A 102 6.91 -19.49 -4.67
CA THR A 102 8.20 -20.16 -4.98
C THR A 102 8.46 -20.30 -6.49
N LYS A 103 7.43 -20.09 -7.32
CA LYS A 103 7.47 -20.27 -8.78
C LYS A 103 7.71 -18.97 -9.54
N LEU A 104 7.73 -17.84 -8.86
CA LEU A 104 8.03 -16.51 -9.38
C LEU A 104 8.91 -15.74 -8.38
N LYS A 105 9.52 -14.64 -8.78
CA LYS A 105 10.29 -13.78 -7.89
C LYS A 105 9.37 -12.75 -7.24
N LEU A 106 8.89 -13.04 -6.03
CA LEU A 106 8.02 -12.16 -5.25
C LEU A 106 8.87 -11.13 -4.49
N VAL A 107 8.59 -9.84 -4.68
CA VAL A 107 9.24 -8.74 -3.96
C VAL A 107 8.19 -7.95 -3.20
N GLY A 108 8.39 -7.80 -1.89
CA GLY A 108 7.51 -7.03 -1.01
C GLY A 108 8.06 -5.65 -0.69
N VAL A 109 7.18 -4.65 -0.62
CA VAL A 109 7.51 -3.28 -0.26
C VAL A 109 6.73 -2.87 0.99
N THR A 110 7.43 -2.45 2.04
CA THR A 110 6.80 -1.94 3.26
C THR A 110 7.37 -0.57 3.67
N GLY A 111 6.61 0.16 4.46
CA GLY A 111 6.91 1.50 4.95
C GLY A 111 5.63 2.29 5.20
N THR A 112 5.74 3.54 5.63
CA THR A 112 4.56 4.41 5.74
C THR A 112 4.17 4.93 4.36
N ASN A 113 5.06 5.63 3.68
CA ASN A 113 4.86 6.22 2.36
C ASN A 113 5.73 5.53 1.29
N GLY A 114 5.36 5.63 0.01
CA GLY A 114 6.13 5.15 -1.13
C GLY A 114 5.88 3.71 -1.57
N LYS A 115 5.17 2.89 -0.80
CA LYS A 115 4.89 1.47 -1.13
C LYS A 115 4.26 1.29 -2.51
N THR A 116 3.15 1.96 -2.76
CA THR A 116 2.40 1.91 -4.03
C THR A 116 3.28 2.36 -5.20
N THR A 117 3.98 3.49 -5.02
CA THR A 117 4.87 4.03 -6.04
C THR A 117 5.95 3.02 -6.41
N ILE A 118 6.67 2.47 -5.43
CA ILE A 118 7.78 1.54 -5.67
C ILE A 118 7.27 0.23 -6.29
N ALA A 119 6.21 -0.38 -5.75
CA ALA A 119 5.67 -1.63 -6.28
C ALA A 119 5.19 -1.45 -7.75
N THR A 120 4.48 -0.36 -8.04
CA THR A 120 4.00 -0.06 -9.39
C THR A 120 5.15 0.27 -10.35
N LEU A 121 6.16 1.03 -9.90
CA LEU A 121 7.32 1.34 -10.74
C LEU A 121 8.16 0.10 -11.05
N LEU A 122 8.32 -0.82 -10.10
CA LEU A 122 8.96 -2.12 -10.36
C LEU A 122 8.18 -2.93 -11.38
N TYR A 123 6.86 -3.04 -11.23
CA TYR A 123 6.00 -3.71 -12.21
C TYR A 123 6.14 -3.07 -13.59
N ASN A 124 6.02 -1.74 -13.71
CA ASN A 124 6.15 -1.03 -14.98
C ASN A 124 7.55 -1.20 -15.59
N MET A 125 8.60 -1.11 -14.78
CA MET A 125 9.99 -1.27 -15.24
C MET A 125 10.23 -2.66 -15.81
N PHE A 126 9.87 -3.72 -15.09
CA PHE A 126 10.09 -5.09 -15.53
C PHE A 126 9.20 -5.46 -16.72
N SER A 127 7.96 -4.94 -16.78
CA SER A 127 7.08 -5.09 -17.95
C SER A 127 7.69 -4.43 -19.19
N LYS A 128 8.23 -3.20 -19.07
CA LYS A 128 8.95 -2.52 -20.16
C LYS A 128 10.24 -3.24 -20.57
N MET A 129 10.86 -4.00 -19.68
CA MET A 129 11.99 -4.89 -20.00
C MET A 129 11.56 -6.19 -20.67
N GLY A 130 10.27 -6.39 -20.95
CA GLY A 130 9.72 -7.56 -21.65
C GLY A 130 9.39 -8.76 -20.77
N HIS A 131 9.36 -8.59 -19.43
CA HIS A 131 8.97 -9.65 -18.51
C HIS A 131 7.46 -9.64 -18.24
N LYS A 132 6.87 -10.81 -18.10
CA LYS A 132 5.52 -10.93 -17.55
C LYS A 132 5.56 -10.74 -16.04
N CYS A 133 4.78 -9.77 -15.55
CA CYS A 133 4.80 -9.37 -14.15
C CYS A 133 3.41 -9.35 -13.54
N GLY A 134 3.34 -9.59 -12.22
CA GLY A 134 2.18 -9.33 -11.40
C GLY A 134 2.39 -8.11 -10.50
N LEU A 135 1.30 -7.43 -10.15
CA LEU A 135 1.27 -6.35 -9.18
C LEU A 135 0.14 -6.57 -8.19
N LEU A 136 0.43 -6.41 -6.90
CA LEU A 136 -0.55 -6.39 -5.82
C LEU A 136 -0.41 -5.07 -5.06
N SER A 137 -1.35 -4.16 -5.28
CA SER A 137 -1.25 -2.79 -4.77
C SER A 137 -2.60 -2.22 -4.31
N THR A 138 -2.54 -1.09 -3.61
CA THR A 138 -3.72 -0.36 -3.13
C THR A 138 -4.61 0.13 -4.29
N VAL A 139 -4.00 0.49 -5.42
CA VAL A 139 -4.70 1.10 -6.57
C VAL A 139 -5.43 0.05 -7.38
N CYS A 140 -4.69 -0.96 -7.82
CA CYS A 140 -5.19 -2.05 -8.67
C CYS A 140 -4.20 -3.21 -8.60
N ASN A 141 -4.70 -4.43 -8.68
CA ASN A 141 -3.87 -5.59 -8.91
C ASN A 141 -3.75 -5.83 -10.42
N TYR A 142 -2.60 -6.35 -10.88
CA TYR A 142 -2.40 -6.72 -12.27
C TYR A 142 -1.86 -8.15 -12.39
N ILE A 143 -2.40 -8.89 -13.34
CA ILE A 143 -1.87 -10.19 -13.77
C ILE A 143 -1.46 -10.03 -15.23
N VAL A 144 -0.17 -9.83 -15.48
CA VAL A 144 0.33 -9.30 -16.76
C VAL A 144 -0.39 -7.97 -17.04
N ASP A 145 -1.23 -7.85 -18.05
CA ASP A 145 -1.97 -6.63 -18.39
C ASP A 145 -3.44 -6.66 -17.92
N GLU A 146 -3.90 -7.76 -17.30
CA GLU A 146 -5.24 -7.90 -16.76
C GLU A 146 -5.37 -7.13 -15.45
N ALA A 147 -6.22 -6.10 -15.44
CA ALA A 147 -6.55 -5.36 -14.23
C ALA A 147 -7.56 -6.14 -13.38
N VAL A 148 -7.22 -6.38 -12.11
CA VAL A 148 -8.08 -7.04 -11.12
C VAL A 148 -8.34 -6.05 -9.98
N PRO A 149 -9.61 -5.72 -9.66
CA PRO A 149 -9.93 -4.79 -8.58
C PRO A 149 -9.26 -5.17 -7.26
N ALA A 150 -8.79 -4.17 -6.51
CA ALA A 150 -8.19 -4.34 -5.21
C ALA A 150 -9.15 -3.90 -4.11
N ASP A 151 -9.58 -4.83 -3.25
CA ASP A 151 -10.39 -4.51 -2.08
C ASP A 151 -9.54 -4.03 -0.89
N HIS A 152 -8.29 -4.48 -0.82
CA HIS A 152 -7.32 -4.13 0.22
C HIS A 152 -5.93 -3.97 -0.38
N THR A 153 -5.11 -3.12 0.25
CA THR A 153 -3.68 -2.93 -0.10
C THR A 153 -2.93 -4.27 -0.17
N THR A 154 -3.20 -5.15 0.78
CA THR A 154 -2.69 -6.52 0.82
C THR A 154 -3.89 -7.42 1.09
N PRO A 155 -4.28 -8.32 0.18
CA PRO A 155 -5.42 -9.23 0.35
C PRO A 155 -5.28 -10.15 1.57
N ASP A 156 -6.38 -10.83 1.93
CA ASP A 156 -6.33 -11.94 2.88
C ASP A 156 -5.52 -13.13 2.32
N PRO A 157 -5.06 -14.07 3.16
CA PRO A 157 -4.17 -15.14 2.72
C PRO A 157 -4.72 -16.02 1.59
N ILE A 158 -6.03 -16.23 1.54
CA ILE A 158 -6.67 -17.06 0.50
C ILE A 158 -6.64 -16.33 -0.84
N ALA A 159 -7.20 -15.11 -0.87
CA ALA A 159 -7.23 -14.28 -2.06
C ALA A 159 -5.81 -13.95 -2.58
N LEU A 160 -4.86 -13.73 -1.67
CA LEU A 160 -3.46 -13.45 -2.02
C LEU A 160 -2.82 -14.64 -2.74
N ASN A 161 -2.98 -15.87 -2.22
CA ASN A 161 -2.42 -17.06 -2.85
C ASN A 161 -3.15 -17.43 -4.15
N GLU A 162 -4.45 -17.19 -4.25
CA GLU A 162 -5.21 -17.33 -5.49
C GLU A 162 -4.67 -16.40 -6.59
N LEU A 163 -4.44 -15.11 -6.26
CA LEU A 163 -3.87 -14.14 -7.20
C LEU A 163 -2.45 -14.56 -7.64
N LEU A 164 -1.60 -14.96 -6.71
CA LEU A 164 -0.25 -15.44 -7.04
C LEU A 164 -0.29 -16.72 -7.91
N HIS A 165 -1.23 -17.63 -7.66
CA HIS A 165 -1.44 -18.82 -8.50
C HIS A 165 -1.82 -18.43 -9.92
N ARG A 166 -2.80 -17.52 -10.10
CA ARG A 166 -3.18 -16.98 -11.41
C ARG A 166 -2.01 -16.29 -12.11
N MET A 167 -1.15 -15.58 -11.39
CA MET A 167 0.07 -14.97 -11.96
C MET A 167 1.02 -16.04 -12.49
N VAL A 168 1.21 -17.13 -11.74
CA VAL A 168 2.05 -18.27 -12.20
C VAL A 168 1.45 -18.92 -13.45
N ASP A 169 0.15 -19.15 -13.50
CA ASP A 169 -0.54 -19.74 -14.66
C ASP A 169 -0.46 -18.82 -15.90
N ALA A 170 -0.48 -17.48 -15.70
CA ALA A 170 -0.28 -16.50 -16.76
C ALA A 170 1.20 -16.40 -17.22
N GLY A 171 2.10 -17.10 -16.54
CA GLY A 171 3.53 -17.12 -16.85
C GLY A 171 4.31 -15.92 -16.31
N CYS A 172 3.85 -15.29 -15.22
CA CYS A 172 4.61 -14.23 -14.56
C CYS A 172 5.92 -14.75 -13.99
N GLU A 173 7.02 -14.07 -14.29
CA GLU A 173 8.35 -14.31 -13.75
C GLU A 173 8.58 -13.58 -12.44
N TYR A 174 7.93 -12.43 -12.29
CA TYR A 174 8.04 -11.51 -11.15
C TYR A 174 6.67 -11.12 -10.64
N ALA A 175 6.57 -10.90 -9.32
CA ALA A 175 5.43 -10.22 -8.73
C ALA A 175 5.92 -9.20 -7.71
N PHE A 176 5.31 -8.02 -7.72
CA PHE A 176 5.63 -6.91 -6.83
C PHE A 176 4.40 -6.61 -5.98
N MET A 177 4.58 -6.49 -4.66
CA MET A 177 3.44 -6.31 -3.77
C MET A 177 3.70 -5.32 -2.64
N GLU A 178 2.65 -4.60 -2.27
CA GLU A 178 2.64 -3.82 -1.05
C GLU A 178 2.41 -4.73 0.16
N CYS A 179 3.29 -4.65 1.17
CA CYS A 179 3.14 -5.31 2.46
C CYS A 179 2.73 -4.28 3.51
N SER A 180 1.42 -4.12 3.76
CA SER A 180 0.92 -3.19 4.76
C SER A 180 1.20 -3.69 6.18
N SER A 181 1.35 -2.76 7.15
CA SER A 181 1.57 -3.14 8.55
C SER A 181 0.45 -3.97 9.15
N HIS A 182 -0.81 -3.72 8.72
CA HIS A 182 -1.95 -4.54 9.10
C HIS A 182 -1.82 -5.97 8.57
N ALA A 183 -1.47 -6.12 7.30
CA ALA A 183 -1.31 -7.44 6.69
C ALA A 183 -0.18 -8.26 7.33
N ILE A 184 0.93 -7.61 7.68
CA ILE A 184 2.03 -8.26 8.37
C ILE A 184 1.60 -8.67 9.78
N ALA A 185 0.98 -7.75 10.55
CA ALA A 185 0.49 -8.01 11.89
C ALA A 185 -0.58 -9.13 11.93
N GLN A 186 -1.47 -9.17 10.93
CA GLN A 186 -2.52 -10.17 10.77
C GLN A 186 -2.05 -11.42 10.00
N LYS A 187 -0.76 -11.65 9.87
CA LYS A 187 -0.16 -12.83 9.22
C LYS A 187 -0.67 -13.12 7.80
N ARG A 188 -1.22 -12.13 7.08
CA ARG A 188 -1.78 -12.33 5.73
C ARG A 188 -0.74 -12.78 4.72
N ILE A 189 0.54 -12.47 4.95
CA ILE A 189 1.68 -12.87 4.13
C ILE A 189 2.40 -14.12 4.66
N GLY A 190 1.83 -14.80 5.66
CA GLY A 190 2.35 -16.07 6.17
C GLY A 190 2.43 -17.14 5.09
N GLY A 191 3.43 -18.01 5.16
CA GLY A 191 3.67 -19.08 4.16
C GLY A 191 4.26 -18.61 2.83
N LEU A 192 4.34 -17.30 2.55
CA LEU A 192 4.92 -16.79 1.31
C LEU A 192 6.45 -16.81 1.35
N THR A 193 7.05 -17.12 0.20
CA THR A 193 8.51 -17.03 -0.02
C THR A 193 8.82 -15.78 -0.85
N PHE A 194 9.58 -14.85 -0.26
CA PHE A 194 9.98 -13.62 -0.93
C PHE A 194 11.40 -13.74 -1.49
N ALA A 195 11.59 -13.24 -2.73
CA ALA A 195 12.92 -13.05 -3.33
C ALA A 195 13.60 -11.79 -2.79
N GLY A 196 12.82 -10.82 -2.31
CA GLY A 196 13.34 -9.60 -1.72
C GLY A 196 12.31 -8.77 -0.97
N GLY A 197 12.81 -7.88 -0.12
CA GLY A 197 12.01 -6.92 0.64
C GLY A 197 12.62 -5.52 0.63
N LEU A 198 11.77 -4.50 0.53
CA LEU A 198 12.17 -3.10 0.55
C LEU A 198 11.51 -2.36 1.70
N PHE A 199 12.31 -1.55 2.41
CA PHE A 199 11.83 -0.60 3.42
C PHE A 199 11.97 0.83 2.90
N THR A 200 10.89 1.60 2.97
CA THR A 200 10.87 2.99 2.49
C THR A 200 11.14 4.01 3.61
N ASN A 201 10.22 4.11 4.56
CA ASN A 201 10.29 5.06 5.68
C ASN A 201 9.29 4.67 6.78
N LEU A 202 9.44 5.28 7.96
CA LEU A 202 8.52 5.09 9.08
C LEU A 202 8.17 6.42 9.74
N THR A 203 6.95 6.90 9.51
CA THR A 203 6.39 8.09 10.14
C THR A 203 5.08 7.75 10.86
N ARG A 204 4.50 8.70 11.59
CA ARG A 204 3.30 8.47 12.40
C ARG A 204 2.09 8.17 11.51
N ASP A 205 1.61 6.92 11.58
CA ASP A 205 0.37 6.50 10.95
C ASP A 205 -0.18 5.24 11.66
N HIS A 206 -1.47 4.91 11.45
CA HIS A 206 -2.12 3.68 11.92
C HIS A 206 -2.00 3.40 13.44
N LEU A 207 -1.87 4.43 14.29
CA LEU A 207 -1.81 4.27 15.75
C LEU A 207 -3.18 3.93 16.36
N ASP A 208 -4.26 4.14 15.65
CA ASP A 208 -5.60 3.63 15.96
C ASP A 208 -5.59 2.09 16.07
N TYR A 209 -4.88 1.41 15.18
CA TYR A 209 -4.71 -0.04 15.15
C TYR A 209 -3.54 -0.52 16.04
N HIS A 210 -2.32 -0.03 15.78
CA HIS A 210 -1.10 -0.51 16.43
C HIS A 210 -0.90 -0.01 17.88
N LYS A 211 -1.67 1.00 18.31
CA LYS A 211 -1.65 1.64 19.63
C LYS A 211 -0.38 2.44 19.93
N THR A 212 0.80 1.92 19.61
CA THR A 212 2.10 2.60 19.81
C THR A 212 2.94 2.63 18.54
N PHE A 213 3.82 3.61 18.44
CA PHE A 213 4.79 3.70 17.35
C PHE A 213 5.73 2.48 17.33
N GLU A 214 6.07 1.95 18.50
CA GLU A 214 6.92 0.77 18.63
C GLU A 214 6.24 -0.48 18.04
N ASN A 215 4.97 -0.72 18.35
CA ASN A 215 4.20 -1.82 17.77
C ASN A 215 4.10 -1.69 16.25
N TYR A 216 3.86 -0.47 15.76
CA TYR A 216 3.82 -0.18 14.32
C TYR A 216 5.15 -0.48 13.62
N ARG A 217 6.27 -0.04 14.23
CA ARG A 217 7.63 -0.37 13.77
C ARG A 217 7.87 -1.88 13.76
N ASN A 218 7.58 -2.55 14.87
CA ASN A 218 7.83 -3.98 15.04
C ASN A 218 6.97 -4.83 14.09
N ALA A 219 5.74 -4.41 13.79
CA ALA A 219 4.91 -5.04 12.77
C ALA A 219 5.60 -5.04 11.40
N LYS A 220 6.14 -3.89 10.97
CA LYS A 220 6.87 -3.82 9.68
C LYS A 220 8.20 -4.59 9.72
N LYS A 221 8.91 -4.54 10.84
CA LYS A 221 10.18 -5.27 11.04
C LYS A 221 9.99 -6.78 10.87
N ALA A 222 8.88 -7.34 11.32
CA ALA A 222 8.58 -8.76 11.21
C ALA A 222 8.61 -9.26 9.75
N PHE A 223 8.31 -8.41 8.77
CA PHE A 223 8.46 -8.74 7.34
C PHE A 223 9.92 -9.06 6.98
N PHE A 224 10.88 -8.29 7.47
CA PHE A 224 12.31 -8.53 7.20
C PHE A 224 12.85 -9.72 7.97
N ASP A 225 12.33 -9.98 9.17
CA ASP A 225 12.73 -11.10 10.02
C ASP A 225 12.33 -12.46 9.39
N MET A 226 11.25 -12.48 8.57
CA MET A 226 10.81 -13.71 7.88
C MET A 226 11.53 -13.97 6.54
N LEU A 227 12.30 -13.03 6.01
CA LEU A 227 12.98 -13.20 4.72
C LEU A 227 14.01 -14.34 4.77
N PRO A 228 14.03 -15.24 3.77
CA PRO A 228 15.00 -16.32 3.72
C PRO A 228 16.41 -15.81 3.38
N LYS A 229 17.44 -16.62 3.65
CA LYS A 229 18.85 -16.29 3.33
C LYS A 229 19.10 -16.03 1.84
N THR A 230 18.26 -16.56 0.98
CA THR A 230 18.33 -16.40 -0.48
C THR A 230 17.75 -15.09 -0.97
N ALA A 231 17.02 -14.38 -0.10
CA ALA A 231 16.41 -13.08 -0.41
C ALA A 231 17.39 -11.92 -0.21
N PHE A 232 17.05 -10.77 -0.77
CA PHE A 232 17.68 -9.51 -0.42
C PHE A 232 16.75 -8.66 0.48
N ALA A 233 17.34 -7.76 1.27
CA ALA A 233 16.64 -6.77 2.06
C ALA A 233 17.26 -5.40 1.77
N ILE A 234 16.49 -4.52 1.11
CA ILE A 234 16.93 -3.15 0.82
C ILE A 234 16.28 -2.20 1.80
N THR A 235 17.08 -1.40 2.49
CA THR A 235 16.61 -0.47 3.50
C THR A 235 17.07 0.96 3.25
N ASN A 236 16.20 1.93 3.57
CA ASN A 236 16.48 3.35 3.50
C ASN A 236 17.40 3.76 4.67
N ALA A 237 18.65 4.12 4.38
CA ALA A 237 19.61 4.60 5.38
C ALA A 237 19.33 6.03 5.84
N ASP A 238 18.52 6.81 5.12
CA ASP A 238 18.11 8.15 5.51
C ASP A 238 17.01 8.15 6.58
N ASP A 239 16.30 7.01 6.78
CA ASP A 239 15.33 6.83 7.86
C ASP A 239 16.01 6.23 9.11
N LYS A 240 15.81 6.88 10.27
CA LYS A 240 16.38 6.43 11.55
C LYS A 240 16.00 5.00 11.95
N ASN A 241 14.89 4.47 11.43
CA ASN A 241 14.46 3.09 11.66
C ASN A 241 15.00 2.11 10.60
N GLY A 242 15.64 2.60 9.53
CA GLY A 242 16.07 1.78 8.41
C GLY A 242 16.92 0.59 8.84
N MET A 243 17.96 0.82 9.63
CA MET A 243 18.83 -0.26 10.12
C MET A 243 18.14 -1.15 11.17
N ILE A 244 17.16 -0.62 11.91
CA ILE A 244 16.36 -1.42 12.86
C ILE A 244 15.51 -2.45 12.12
N MET A 245 14.96 -2.10 10.96
CA MET A 245 14.12 -3.01 10.16
C MET A 245 14.88 -4.28 9.76
N VAL A 246 16.15 -4.16 9.41
CA VAL A 246 16.95 -5.27 8.89
C VAL A 246 17.92 -5.92 9.90
N GLN A 247 17.86 -5.49 11.16
CA GLN A 247 18.84 -5.91 12.17
C GLN A 247 18.85 -7.42 12.46
N ASN A 248 17.72 -8.13 12.28
CA ASN A 248 17.60 -9.58 12.57
C ASN A 248 17.33 -10.39 11.29
N THR A 249 17.31 -9.77 10.12
CA THR A 249 17.06 -10.50 8.87
C THR A 249 18.18 -11.48 8.55
N LYS A 250 17.82 -12.59 7.90
CA LYS A 250 18.78 -13.55 7.34
C LYS A 250 19.13 -13.22 5.89
N ALA A 251 18.40 -12.28 5.27
CA ALA A 251 18.58 -11.88 3.88
C ALA A 251 19.86 -11.07 3.68
N GLN A 252 20.30 -10.95 2.43
CA GLN A 252 21.40 -10.06 2.06
C GLN A 252 20.96 -8.61 2.19
N VAL A 253 21.53 -7.88 3.16
CA VAL A 253 21.19 -6.47 3.40
C VAL A 253 21.92 -5.57 2.42
N LYS A 254 21.19 -4.62 1.84
CA LYS A 254 21.66 -3.49 1.05
C LYS A 254 21.00 -2.21 1.53
N THR A 255 21.73 -1.11 1.46
CA THR A 255 21.25 0.21 1.86
C THR A 255 21.11 1.14 0.66
N TYR A 256 20.17 2.07 0.74
CA TYR A 256 20.12 3.18 -0.21
C TYR A 256 19.96 4.52 0.53
N SER A 257 20.50 5.59 -0.06
CA SER A 257 20.49 6.94 0.51
C SER A 257 20.69 8.03 -0.54
N ILE A 258 20.02 9.15 -0.34
CA ILE A 258 20.27 10.41 -1.07
C ILE A 258 21.09 11.42 -0.25
N ARG A 259 21.40 11.10 1.02
CA ARG A 259 22.09 12.01 1.97
C ARG A 259 23.43 11.49 2.47
N SER A 260 23.57 10.19 2.59
CA SER A 260 24.72 9.55 3.25
C SER A 260 25.36 8.44 2.41
N VAL A 261 26.41 7.82 2.94
CA VAL A 261 27.04 6.67 2.30
C VAL A 261 26.12 5.47 2.37
N ALA A 262 25.89 4.82 1.24
CA ALA A 262 25.05 3.62 1.10
C ALA A 262 25.55 2.75 -0.06
N ASP A 263 24.99 1.54 -0.19
CA ASP A 263 25.26 0.64 -1.33
C ASP A 263 24.75 1.22 -2.65
N PHE A 264 23.58 1.88 -2.61
CA PHE A 264 23.00 2.60 -3.75
C PHE A 264 22.85 4.08 -3.39
N LYS A 265 23.30 4.97 -4.25
CA LYS A 265 23.30 6.42 -4.01
C LYS A 265 22.69 7.18 -5.15
N ALA A 266 21.99 8.25 -4.85
CA ALA A 266 21.55 9.21 -5.83
C ALA A 266 21.83 10.66 -5.36
N ARG A 267 22.07 11.55 -6.33
CA ARG A 267 22.18 12.98 -6.16
C ARG A 267 21.31 13.69 -7.18
N ILE A 268 20.57 14.71 -6.77
CA ILE A 268 19.83 15.58 -7.67
C ILE A 268 20.82 16.58 -8.26
N ILE A 269 20.88 16.62 -9.61
CA ILE A 269 21.66 17.60 -10.35
C ILE A 269 20.79 18.83 -10.62
N GLU A 270 19.59 18.61 -11.20
CA GLU A 270 18.61 19.63 -11.54
C GLU A 270 17.19 19.15 -11.24
N CYS A 271 16.27 20.09 -10.96
CA CYS A 271 14.85 19.80 -10.71
C CYS A 271 13.97 20.82 -11.42
N HIS A 272 13.03 20.34 -12.25
CA HIS A 272 12.05 21.12 -13.01
C HIS A 272 10.66 20.48 -12.90
N PHE A 273 9.59 21.17 -13.33
CA PHE A 273 8.23 20.58 -13.36
C PHE A 273 8.10 19.41 -14.33
N GLU A 274 8.91 19.37 -15.37
CA GLU A 274 8.94 18.30 -16.35
C GLU A 274 9.72 17.08 -15.86
N GLY A 275 10.51 17.21 -14.77
CA GLY A 275 11.29 16.13 -14.20
C GLY A 275 12.61 16.56 -13.56
N MET A 276 13.45 15.58 -13.27
CA MET A 276 14.74 15.79 -12.62
C MET A 276 15.89 15.16 -13.42
N TYR A 277 17.07 15.76 -13.32
CA TYR A 277 18.33 15.13 -13.68
C TYR A 277 19.00 14.61 -12.40
N LEU A 278 19.28 13.32 -12.40
CA LEU A 278 19.86 12.61 -11.25
C LEU A 278 21.21 12.00 -11.63
N GLU A 279 22.11 11.90 -10.67
CA GLU A 279 23.25 10.99 -10.71
C GLU A 279 22.93 9.79 -9.81
N ILE A 280 22.92 8.58 -10.35
CA ILE A 280 22.71 7.32 -9.64
C ILE A 280 23.95 6.46 -9.80
N ASP A 281 24.65 6.15 -8.72
CA ASP A 281 25.91 5.38 -8.70
C ASP A 281 26.93 5.86 -9.75
N GLY A 282 27.09 7.19 -9.89
CA GLY A 282 28.03 7.82 -10.80
C GLY A 282 27.57 7.89 -12.27
N ARG A 283 26.30 7.59 -12.57
CA ARG A 283 25.70 7.68 -13.91
C ARG A 283 24.58 8.70 -13.91
N GLU A 284 24.53 9.53 -14.91
CA GLU A 284 23.47 10.54 -15.08
C GLU A 284 22.24 9.95 -15.77
N VAL A 285 21.05 10.35 -15.31
CA VAL A 285 19.76 9.95 -15.87
C VAL A 285 18.74 11.07 -15.71
N GLY A 286 18.01 11.39 -16.77
CA GLY A 286 16.83 12.24 -16.73
C GLY A 286 15.60 11.39 -16.37
N VAL A 287 14.77 11.85 -15.43
CA VAL A 287 13.56 11.15 -14.97
C VAL A 287 12.36 12.09 -14.96
N GLN A 288 11.18 11.57 -15.28
CA GLN A 288 9.92 12.34 -15.32
C GLN A 288 9.19 12.33 -13.98
N PHE A 289 9.93 12.68 -12.93
CA PHE A 289 9.46 12.73 -11.55
C PHE A 289 9.94 14.01 -10.89
N ILE A 290 9.20 14.50 -9.90
CA ILE A 290 9.60 15.63 -9.06
C ILE A 290 9.59 15.23 -7.58
N GLY A 291 10.34 15.97 -6.77
CA GLY A 291 10.41 15.79 -5.32
C GLY A 291 11.44 14.76 -4.84
N LYS A 292 12.17 15.13 -3.80
CA LYS A 292 13.25 14.32 -3.19
C LYS A 292 12.79 12.93 -2.75
N PHE A 293 11.54 12.81 -2.28
CA PHE A 293 11.01 11.50 -1.88
C PHE A 293 10.87 10.55 -3.08
N ASN A 294 10.61 11.07 -4.30
CA ASN A 294 10.59 10.25 -5.51
C ASN A 294 12.00 9.82 -5.92
N VAL A 295 13.03 10.62 -5.65
CA VAL A 295 14.42 10.17 -5.85
C VAL A 295 14.71 8.96 -4.96
N SER A 296 14.29 8.99 -3.69
CA SER A 296 14.41 7.83 -2.78
C SER A 296 13.62 6.62 -3.29
N ASN A 297 12.40 6.83 -3.80
CA ASN A 297 11.59 5.75 -4.40
C ASN A 297 12.27 5.15 -5.63
N LEU A 298 12.76 5.98 -6.55
CA LEU A 298 13.48 5.55 -7.76
C LEU A 298 14.77 4.82 -7.43
N LEU A 299 15.49 5.27 -6.39
CA LEU A 299 16.71 4.61 -5.93
C LEU A 299 16.43 3.22 -5.32
N ALA A 300 15.32 3.07 -4.58
CA ALA A 300 14.86 1.77 -4.10
C ALA A 300 14.48 0.83 -5.27
N VAL A 301 13.80 1.36 -6.31
CA VAL A 301 13.47 0.62 -7.55
C VAL A 301 14.73 0.18 -8.27
N TYR A 302 15.71 1.09 -8.44
CA TYR A 302 17.01 0.80 -9.04
C TYR A 302 17.73 -0.32 -8.28
N GLY A 303 17.86 -0.18 -6.96
CA GLY A 303 18.51 -1.18 -6.12
C GLY A 303 17.85 -2.55 -6.20
N ALA A 304 16.51 -2.61 -6.18
CA ALA A 304 15.77 -3.86 -6.33
C ALA A 304 15.99 -4.50 -7.70
N ALA A 305 15.99 -3.73 -8.78
CA ALA A 305 16.23 -4.23 -10.12
C ALA A 305 17.65 -4.80 -10.27
N VAL A 306 18.65 -4.13 -9.72
CA VAL A 306 20.04 -4.62 -9.69
C VAL A 306 20.16 -5.91 -8.86
N MET A 307 19.51 -5.97 -7.69
CA MET A 307 19.50 -7.19 -6.86
C MET A 307 18.75 -8.35 -7.52
N LEU A 308 17.81 -8.06 -8.41
CA LEU A 308 17.13 -9.06 -9.26
C LEU A 308 17.95 -9.44 -10.51
N GLY A 309 19.19 -8.95 -10.62
CA GLY A 309 20.16 -9.33 -11.67
C GLY A 309 20.04 -8.51 -12.96
N LYS A 310 19.38 -7.33 -12.92
CA LYS A 310 19.37 -6.43 -14.10
C LYS A 310 20.65 -5.59 -14.14
N LYS A 311 21.13 -5.30 -15.35
CA LYS A 311 22.30 -4.44 -15.52
C LYS A 311 21.95 -2.99 -15.17
N PRO A 312 22.80 -2.28 -14.41
CA PRO A 312 22.55 -0.88 -14.05
C PRO A 312 22.19 0.02 -15.21
N GLU A 313 22.88 -0.11 -16.34
CA GLU A 313 22.65 0.69 -17.54
C GLU A 313 21.25 0.48 -18.12
N ASP A 314 20.80 -0.78 -18.23
CA ASP A 314 19.47 -1.13 -18.76
C ASP A 314 18.37 -0.61 -17.79
N VAL A 315 18.61 -0.67 -16.48
CA VAL A 315 17.70 -0.14 -15.46
C VAL A 315 17.52 1.37 -15.62
N LEU A 316 18.62 2.13 -15.79
CA LEU A 316 18.56 3.59 -15.95
C LEU A 316 17.88 4.00 -17.26
N VAL A 317 18.13 3.28 -18.36
CA VAL A 317 17.44 3.53 -19.64
C VAL A 317 15.93 3.37 -19.49
N VAL A 318 15.47 2.28 -18.86
CA VAL A 318 14.03 2.09 -18.66
C VAL A 318 13.48 3.10 -17.65
N MET A 319 14.22 3.41 -16.57
CA MET A 319 13.82 4.39 -15.57
C MET A 319 13.53 5.76 -16.17
N SER A 320 14.29 6.21 -17.15
CA SER A 320 14.06 7.49 -17.84
C SER A 320 12.73 7.56 -18.60
N THR A 321 12.11 6.43 -18.87
CA THR A 321 10.81 6.32 -19.57
C THR A 321 9.63 6.09 -18.65
N LEU A 322 9.86 6.01 -17.33
CA LEU A 322 8.78 5.83 -16.36
C LEU A 322 8.11 7.17 -16.04
N HIS A 323 6.83 7.11 -15.74
CA HIS A 323 6.01 8.26 -15.34
C HIS A 323 5.52 8.10 -13.90
N SER A 324 5.03 9.18 -13.30
CA SER A 324 4.40 9.15 -11.99
C SER A 324 3.21 8.17 -11.96
N VAL A 325 3.03 7.53 -10.83
CA VAL A 325 1.89 6.65 -10.59
C VAL A 325 0.64 7.50 -10.36
N SER A 326 -0.49 7.09 -10.92
CA SER A 326 -1.75 7.84 -10.81
C SER A 326 -2.07 8.21 -9.36
N GLY A 327 -2.39 9.49 -9.14
CA GLY A 327 -2.66 10.05 -7.83
C GLY A 327 -1.43 10.12 -6.90
N ARG A 328 -0.23 10.15 -7.46
CA ARG A 328 1.04 10.28 -6.72
C ARG A 328 1.87 11.41 -7.31
N LEU A 329 1.70 12.63 -6.76
CA LEU A 329 2.34 13.85 -7.26
C LEU A 329 2.20 13.98 -8.78
N GLU A 330 0.96 13.85 -9.25
CA GLU A 330 0.62 13.82 -10.67
C GLU A 330 0.30 15.23 -11.17
N PRO A 331 1.16 15.88 -11.99
CA PRO A 331 0.91 17.21 -12.51
C PRO A 331 -0.05 17.17 -13.70
N ILE A 332 -0.98 18.12 -13.73
CA ILE A 332 -1.93 18.37 -14.82
C ILE A 332 -1.82 19.85 -15.20
N HIS A 333 -1.34 20.14 -16.40
CA HIS A 333 -1.11 21.51 -16.84
C HIS A 333 -2.39 22.13 -17.40
N SER A 334 -2.77 23.29 -16.84
CA SER A 334 -3.91 24.08 -17.31
C SER A 334 -3.52 24.88 -18.55
N PRO A 335 -4.45 25.04 -19.52
CA PRO A 335 -4.28 26.00 -20.62
C PRO A 335 -4.07 27.45 -20.17
N GLU A 336 -4.53 27.80 -18.96
CA GLU A 336 -4.36 29.13 -18.34
C GLU A 336 -2.96 29.33 -17.74
N GLY A 337 -2.13 28.27 -17.72
CA GLY A 337 -0.71 28.33 -17.34
C GLY A 337 -0.45 28.12 -15.85
N TYR A 338 -1.40 27.67 -15.05
CA TYR A 338 -1.16 27.09 -13.72
C TYR A 338 -1.02 25.56 -13.81
N THR A 339 -0.50 24.92 -12.78
CA THR A 339 -0.38 23.46 -12.69
C THR A 339 -1.25 22.94 -11.54
N ALA A 340 -2.18 22.04 -11.82
CA ALA A 340 -2.86 21.26 -10.78
C ALA A 340 -2.01 20.00 -10.48
N VAL A 341 -1.93 19.64 -9.20
CA VAL A 341 -1.21 18.43 -8.75
C VAL A 341 -2.18 17.59 -7.92
N VAL A 342 -2.43 16.36 -8.35
CA VAL A 342 -3.28 15.41 -7.62
C VAL A 342 -2.40 14.43 -6.85
N ASP A 343 -2.64 14.30 -5.52
CA ASP A 343 -1.86 13.42 -4.66
C ASP A 343 -2.69 12.73 -3.57
N TYR A 344 -2.25 11.56 -3.18
CA TYR A 344 -2.86 10.75 -2.10
C TYR A 344 -2.43 11.18 -0.69
N ALA A 345 -1.73 12.28 -0.53
CA ALA A 345 -1.25 12.78 0.77
C ALA A 345 -2.43 13.01 1.75
N HIS A 346 -2.56 12.10 2.70
CA HIS A 346 -3.63 12.07 3.71
C HIS A 346 -3.09 11.98 5.14
N THR A 347 -1.80 12.25 5.31
CA THR A 347 -1.11 12.39 6.61
C THR A 347 -0.32 13.69 6.64
N PRO A 348 -0.03 14.26 7.83
CA PRO A 348 0.76 15.49 7.92
C PRO A 348 2.12 15.40 7.22
N ASP A 349 2.86 14.31 7.43
CA ASP A 349 4.17 14.05 6.82
C ASP A 349 4.09 13.93 5.29
N ALA A 350 3.08 13.21 4.76
CA ALA A 350 2.90 13.10 3.32
C ALA A 350 2.58 14.48 2.70
N LEU A 351 1.75 15.28 3.36
CA LEU A 351 1.39 16.62 2.90
C LEU A 351 2.61 17.56 2.93
N GLU A 352 3.42 17.49 4.00
CA GLU A 352 4.70 18.23 4.10
C GLU A 352 5.62 17.87 2.93
N ASN A 353 5.81 16.59 2.64
CA ASN A 353 6.68 16.13 1.56
C ASN A 353 6.22 16.59 0.18
N VAL A 354 4.92 16.52 -0.09
CA VAL A 354 4.36 16.97 -1.38
C VAL A 354 4.50 18.50 -1.53
N LEU A 355 4.18 19.27 -0.50
CA LEU A 355 4.32 20.72 -0.52
C LEU A 355 5.78 21.16 -0.66
N ASN A 356 6.71 20.51 0.04
CA ASN A 356 8.15 20.75 -0.14
C ASN A 356 8.60 20.49 -1.58
N ALA A 357 8.12 19.40 -2.20
CA ALA A 357 8.43 19.10 -3.60
C ALA A 357 7.89 20.16 -4.57
N ILE A 358 6.68 20.67 -4.32
CA ILE A 358 6.10 21.76 -5.11
C ILE A 358 6.94 23.04 -4.96
N HIS A 359 7.35 23.41 -3.73
CA HIS A 359 8.19 24.59 -3.50
C HIS A 359 9.59 24.50 -4.12
N GLU A 360 10.19 23.31 -4.12
CA GLU A 360 11.47 23.08 -4.79
C GLU A 360 11.43 23.38 -6.29
N VAL A 361 10.29 23.12 -6.93
CA VAL A 361 10.09 23.35 -8.36
C VAL A 361 9.63 24.77 -8.65
N LEU A 362 8.79 25.35 -7.80
CA LEU A 362 8.34 26.75 -7.94
C LEU A 362 9.47 27.76 -7.82
N ASP A 363 10.53 27.45 -7.06
CA ASP A 363 11.67 28.33 -6.82
C ASP A 363 11.28 29.77 -6.42
N GLY A 364 10.23 29.87 -5.60
CA GLY A 364 9.67 31.13 -5.13
C GLY A 364 8.85 31.91 -6.15
N LYS A 365 8.45 31.29 -7.27
CA LYS A 365 7.62 31.91 -8.31
C LYS A 365 6.22 31.30 -8.30
N GLY A 366 5.18 32.14 -8.12
CA GLY A 366 3.79 31.69 -8.04
C GLY A 366 3.31 31.40 -6.60
N GLU A 367 2.00 31.24 -6.45
CA GLU A 367 1.32 30.90 -5.20
C GLU A 367 0.99 29.41 -5.15
N VAL A 368 0.92 28.85 -3.94
CA VAL A 368 0.45 27.49 -3.69
C VAL A 368 -0.95 27.53 -3.07
N ILE A 369 -1.93 26.95 -3.75
CA ILE A 369 -3.30 26.79 -3.28
C ILE A 369 -3.53 25.32 -2.96
N THR A 370 -3.81 24.99 -1.70
CA THR A 370 -4.00 23.58 -1.29
C THR A 370 -5.45 23.28 -0.98
N VAL A 371 -6.02 22.28 -1.63
CA VAL A 371 -7.30 21.66 -1.31
C VAL A 371 -7.03 20.37 -0.54
N CYS A 372 -7.50 20.26 0.70
CA CYS A 372 -7.30 19.06 1.50
C CYS A 372 -8.48 18.77 2.43
N GLY A 373 -8.64 17.50 2.77
CA GLY A 373 -9.63 17.02 3.72
C GLY A 373 -9.08 15.85 4.54
N ALA A 374 -9.86 15.35 5.48
CA ALA A 374 -9.51 14.19 6.28
C ALA A 374 -10.62 13.14 6.24
N GLY A 375 -10.25 11.85 6.33
CA GLY A 375 -11.20 10.76 6.34
C GLY A 375 -11.92 10.61 7.70
N GLY A 376 -13.21 10.29 7.65
CA GLY A 376 -14.00 9.88 8.81
C GLY A 376 -13.66 8.48 9.30
N ASN A 377 -13.97 8.16 10.55
CA ASN A 377 -13.67 6.88 11.21
C ASN A 377 -12.19 6.48 11.11
N ARG A 378 -11.30 7.48 11.25
CA ARG A 378 -9.83 7.35 11.24
C ARG A 378 -9.23 8.12 12.40
N ASP A 379 -7.90 8.11 12.54
CA ASP A 379 -7.16 8.86 13.56
C ASP A 379 -7.54 10.36 13.52
N LYS A 380 -8.33 10.80 14.51
CA LYS A 380 -8.73 12.20 14.65
C LYS A 380 -7.55 13.10 15.00
N GLY A 381 -6.53 12.56 15.69
CA GLY A 381 -5.37 13.33 16.12
C GLY A 381 -4.52 13.89 14.98
N LYS A 382 -4.62 13.33 13.78
CA LYS A 382 -3.93 13.87 12.60
C LYS A 382 -4.64 15.05 11.94
N ARG A 383 -5.97 15.23 12.15
CA ARG A 383 -6.79 16.26 11.49
C ARG A 383 -6.25 17.67 11.68
N PRO A 384 -6.05 18.14 12.94
CA PRO A 384 -5.49 19.47 13.17
C PRO A 384 -4.05 19.62 12.65
N LEU A 385 -3.25 18.57 12.71
CA LEU A 385 -1.87 18.60 12.22
C LEU A 385 -1.80 18.73 10.68
N MET A 386 -2.72 18.08 9.96
CA MET A 386 -2.82 18.24 8.50
C MET A 386 -3.18 19.67 8.11
N ALA A 387 -4.14 20.31 8.81
CA ALA A 387 -4.51 21.70 8.57
C ALA A 387 -3.33 22.65 8.86
N GLN A 388 -2.60 22.42 9.95
CA GLN A 388 -1.40 23.20 10.31
C GLN A 388 -0.34 23.12 9.21
N GLU A 389 -0.05 21.91 8.71
CA GLU A 389 0.96 21.72 7.67
C GLU A 389 0.53 22.37 6.34
N ALA A 390 -0.74 22.21 5.94
CA ALA A 390 -1.28 22.87 4.76
C ALA A 390 -1.11 24.41 4.84
N VAL A 391 -1.52 25.01 5.95
CA VAL A 391 -1.46 26.48 6.12
C VAL A 391 -0.03 27.01 6.24
N LYS A 392 0.87 26.23 6.82
CA LYS A 392 2.29 26.59 6.97
C LYS A 392 2.97 26.77 5.61
N GLN A 393 2.64 25.89 4.65
CA GLN A 393 3.32 25.79 3.37
C GLN A 393 2.50 26.30 2.18
N SER A 394 1.27 26.79 2.38
CA SER A 394 0.43 27.29 1.29
C SER A 394 0.09 28.78 1.50
N ASP A 395 -0.13 29.48 0.38
CA ASP A 395 -0.60 30.84 0.37
C ASP A 395 -2.10 30.88 0.68
N ARG A 396 -2.84 29.89 0.18
CA ARG A 396 -4.28 29.69 0.43
C ARG A 396 -4.58 28.22 0.64
N VAL A 397 -5.55 27.94 1.51
CA VAL A 397 -5.97 26.57 1.83
C VAL A 397 -7.50 26.49 1.75
N ILE A 398 -8.01 25.48 1.07
CA ILE A 398 -9.43 25.14 1.08
C ILE A 398 -9.57 23.79 1.80
N ILE A 399 -10.20 23.82 2.98
CA ILE A 399 -10.51 22.62 3.74
C ILE A 399 -11.88 22.10 3.32
N THR A 400 -11.93 20.82 2.93
CA THR A 400 -13.13 20.21 2.31
C THR A 400 -13.37 18.80 2.83
N SER A 401 -14.46 18.16 2.40
CA SER A 401 -14.73 16.75 2.67
C SER A 401 -13.81 15.84 1.85
N ASP A 402 -13.38 14.76 2.46
CA ASP A 402 -12.73 13.61 1.82
C ASP A 402 -13.72 12.44 1.76
N ASN A 403 -13.48 11.32 2.42
CA ASN A 403 -14.40 10.22 2.66
C ASN A 403 -14.98 10.34 4.08
N PRO A 404 -16.12 10.98 4.29
CA PRO A 404 -16.66 11.23 5.64
C PRO A 404 -17.11 9.93 6.32
N ARG A 405 -17.41 8.88 5.57
CA ARG A 405 -17.92 7.59 6.05
C ARG A 405 -19.15 7.80 6.94
N PHE A 406 -19.07 7.46 8.22
CA PHE A 406 -20.19 7.58 9.16
C PHE A 406 -20.13 8.85 10.03
N GLU A 407 -19.17 9.75 9.81
CA GLU A 407 -19.09 11.06 10.47
C GLU A 407 -19.72 12.15 9.62
N GLU A 408 -20.19 13.23 10.24
CA GLU A 408 -20.67 14.40 9.52
C GLU A 408 -19.47 15.18 8.94
N PRO A 409 -19.49 15.52 7.63
CA PRO A 409 -18.36 16.20 6.98
C PRO A 409 -17.93 17.49 7.68
N GLN A 410 -18.90 18.29 8.17
CA GLN A 410 -18.63 19.55 8.85
C GLN A 410 -17.87 19.34 10.17
N ASP A 411 -18.14 18.25 10.90
CA ASP A 411 -17.44 17.95 12.16
C ASP A 411 -15.96 17.60 11.90
N ILE A 412 -15.68 16.90 10.82
CA ILE A 412 -14.30 16.59 10.39
C ILE A 412 -13.56 17.89 10.03
N ILE A 413 -14.22 18.80 9.31
CA ILE A 413 -13.67 20.12 8.98
C ILE A 413 -13.40 20.92 10.25
N ASN A 414 -14.32 20.92 11.21
CA ASN A 414 -14.16 21.61 12.50
C ASN A 414 -12.97 21.05 13.30
N ASP A 415 -12.77 19.73 13.31
CA ASP A 415 -11.60 19.11 13.94
C ASP A 415 -10.28 19.55 13.27
N MET A 416 -10.27 19.75 11.96
CA MET A 416 -9.09 20.27 11.24
C MET A 416 -8.84 21.74 11.63
N LEU A 417 -9.89 22.58 11.66
CA LEU A 417 -9.79 23.99 12.01
C LEU A 417 -9.35 24.23 13.45
N ALA A 418 -9.67 23.32 14.37
CA ALA A 418 -9.28 23.41 15.78
C ALA A 418 -7.75 23.45 15.99
N GLY A 419 -6.95 23.07 14.99
CA GLY A 419 -5.50 23.17 15.00
C GLY A 419 -4.95 24.54 14.63
N LEU A 420 -5.81 25.47 14.17
CA LEU A 420 -5.37 26.75 13.58
C LEU A 420 -5.62 27.93 14.51
N ASN A 421 -4.68 28.86 14.55
CA ASN A 421 -4.85 30.14 15.22
C ASN A 421 -5.51 31.19 14.31
N ALA A 422 -5.89 32.34 14.88
CA ALA A 422 -6.59 33.42 14.16
C ALA A 422 -5.81 33.99 12.95
N GLN A 423 -4.49 33.99 13.01
CA GLN A 423 -3.65 34.45 11.90
C GLN A 423 -3.65 33.43 10.75
N GLN A 424 -3.56 32.16 11.08
CA GLN A 424 -3.60 31.05 10.12
C GLN A 424 -4.96 30.95 9.42
N MET A 425 -6.05 31.18 10.16
CA MET A 425 -7.42 31.19 9.63
C MET A 425 -7.64 32.21 8.50
N LYS A 426 -6.84 33.26 8.40
CA LYS A 426 -6.94 34.24 7.30
C LYS A 426 -6.61 33.66 5.92
N LYS A 427 -5.86 32.55 5.88
CA LYS A 427 -5.49 31.83 4.65
C LYS A 427 -6.51 30.75 4.28
N VAL A 428 -7.50 30.46 5.14
CA VAL A 428 -8.36 29.28 5.04
C VAL A 428 -9.76 29.64 4.59
N ILE A 429 -10.26 28.86 3.63
CA ILE A 429 -11.66 28.81 3.20
C ILE A 429 -12.17 27.40 3.50
N THR A 430 -13.42 27.27 3.90
CA THR A 430 -14.08 25.98 4.11
C THR A 430 -15.20 25.79 3.10
N ILE A 431 -15.14 24.69 2.34
CA ILE A 431 -16.17 24.32 1.37
C ILE A 431 -16.41 22.83 1.53
N VAL A 432 -17.58 22.44 2.04
CA VAL A 432 -17.90 21.02 2.32
C VAL A 432 -17.87 20.17 1.05
N ASP A 433 -18.48 20.67 -0.02
CA ASP A 433 -18.51 20.01 -1.33
C ASP A 433 -17.12 20.05 -1.96
N ARG A 434 -16.51 18.86 -2.14
CA ARG A 434 -15.15 18.75 -2.66
C ARG A 434 -15.03 19.19 -4.12
N ARG A 435 -16.07 18.97 -4.94
CA ARG A 435 -16.10 19.45 -6.34
C ARG A 435 -16.03 20.96 -6.39
N GLU A 436 -16.85 21.63 -5.60
CA GLU A 436 -16.84 23.09 -5.51
C GLU A 436 -15.56 23.64 -4.87
N ALA A 437 -14.95 22.90 -3.94
CA ALA A 437 -13.64 23.25 -3.37
C ALA A 437 -12.53 23.25 -4.45
N ILE A 438 -12.48 22.19 -5.27
CA ILE A 438 -11.50 22.08 -6.37
C ILE A 438 -11.74 23.17 -7.41
N ARG A 439 -12.99 23.37 -7.84
CA ARG A 439 -13.36 24.45 -8.79
C ARG A 439 -12.96 25.82 -8.28
N THR A 440 -13.23 26.11 -7.01
CA THR A 440 -12.84 27.37 -6.38
C THR A 440 -11.33 27.57 -6.40
N ALA A 441 -10.55 26.51 -6.07
CA ALA A 441 -9.09 26.59 -6.12
C ALA A 441 -8.56 26.87 -7.54
N CYS A 442 -9.11 26.17 -8.55
CA CYS A 442 -8.75 26.39 -9.96
C CYS A 442 -9.10 27.81 -10.44
N MET A 443 -10.28 28.34 -10.06
CA MET A 443 -10.68 29.72 -10.38
C MET A 443 -9.82 30.80 -9.71
N MET A 444 -9.21 30.49 -8.57
CA MET A 444 -8.32 31.41 -7.85
C MET A 444 -6.90 31.42 -8.40
N ALA A 445 -6.49 30.34 -9.09
CA ALA A 445 -5.14 30.15 -9.59
C ALA A 445 -4.85 31.08 -10.79
N LYS A 446 -3.61 31.53 -10.87
CA LYS A 446 -3.08 32.35 -11.96
C LYS A 446 -1.94 31.64 -12.65
N LYS A 447 -1.52 32.16 -13.79
CA LYS A 447 -0.35 31.63 -14.50
C LYS A 447 0.87 31.55 -13.58
N GLY A 448 1.47 30.37 -13.51
CA GLY A 448 2.63 30.07 -12.67
C GLY A 448 2.29 29.56 -11.27
N ASP A 449 1.02 29.57 -10.85
CA ASP A 449 0.58 29.02 -9.57
C ASP A 449 0.48 27.50 -9.60
N VAL A 450 0.43 26.88 -8.42
CA VAL A 450 0.17 25.47 -8.24
C VAL A 450 -1.06 25.25 -7.38
N VAL A 451 -1.98 24.41 -7.86
CA VAL A 451 -3.14 23.93 -7.10
C VAL A 451 -2.88 22.50 -6.67
N LEU A 452 -2.62 22.28 -5.39
CA LEU A 452 -2.50 20.93 -4.83
C LEU A 452 -3.86 20.40 -4.41
N ILE A 453 -4.29 19.27 -4.96
CA ILE A 453 -5.48 18.53 -4.54
C ILE A 453 -5.01 17.27 -3.81
N ALA A 454 -5.09 17.31 -2.46
CA ALA A 454 -4.54 16.27 -1.59
C ALA A 454 -5.64 15.41 -0.94
N GLY A 455 -5.31 14.14 -0.72
CA GLY A 455 -6.10 13.20 0.07
C GLY A 455 -6.55 11.96 -0.69
N LYS A 456 -7.25 12.12 -1.82
CA LYS A 456 -7.85 11.01 -2.57
C LYS A 456 -6.91 10.37 -3.61
N GLY A 457 -6.06 11.18 -4.24
CA GLY A 457 -5.16 10.69 -5.28
C GLY A 457 -5.88 9.88 -6.35
N HIS A 458 -5.64 8.58 -6.41
CA HIS A 458 -6.23 7.64 -7.36
C HIS A 458 -7.65 7.16 -7.01
N GLU A 459 -8.20 7.54 -5.85
CA GLU A 459 -9.55 7.11 -5.46
C GLU A 459 -10.59 7.79 -6.36
N ASN A 460 -11.42 6.97 -7.02
CA ASN A 460 -12.50 7.41 -7.90
C ASN A 460 -13.88 7.37 -7.25
N TYR A 461 -13.92 7.43 -5.91
CA TYR A 461 -15.17 7.44 -5.14
C TYR A 461 -15.08 8.33 -3.91
N GLN A 462 -16.24 8.73 -3.39
CA GLN A 462 -16.43 9.30 -2.07
C GLN A 462 -17.33 8.38 -1.26
N ASP A 463 -16.85 7.92 -0.09
CA ASP A 463 -17.59 7.04 0.82
C ASP A 463 -18.41 7.89 1.80
N VAL A 464 -19.73 7.86 1.64
CA VAL A 464 -20.70 8.54 2.51
C VAL A 464 -21.64 7.50 3.11
N LYS A 465 -21.61 7.33 4.43
CA LYS A 465 -22.44 6.35 5.19
C LYS A 465 -22.34 4.91 4.65
N GLY A 466 -21.14 4.52 4.21
CA GLY A 466 -20.86 3.19 3.66
C GLY A 466 -21.25 2.99 2.19
N VAL A 467 -21.74 4.05 1.53
CA VAL A 467 -22.05 4.02 0.09
C VAL A 467 -20.95 4.76 -0.66
N LYS A 468 -20.34 4.10 -1.64
CA LYS A 468 -19.34 4.68 -2.54
C LYS A 468 -20.02 5.37 -3.70
N HIS A 469 -19.94 6.70 -3.75
CA HIS A 469 -20.39 7.53 -4.87
C HIS A 469 -19.21 7.80 -5.78
N HIS A 470 -19.41 7.79 -7.10
CA HIS A 470 -18.36 8.14 -8.05
C HIS A 470 -17.86 9.57 -7.82
N PHE A 471 -16.56 9.73 -7.65
CA PHE A 471 -15.89 11.00 -7.48
C PHE A 471 -14.38 10.85 -7.75
N ASP A 472 -13.87 11.53 -8.76
CA ASP A 472 -12.47 11.49 -9.16
C ASP A 472 -11.92 12.92 -9.21
N ASP A 473 -10.85 13.20 -8.46
CA ASP A 473 -10.20 14.50 -8.41
C ASP A 473 -9.66 14.93 -9.79
N HIS A 474 -9.16 13.97 -10.60
CA HIS A 474 -8.65 14.26 -11.94
C HIS A 474 -9.74 14.69 -12.92
N GLU A 475 -10.92 14.04 -12.85
CA GLU A 475 -12.07 14.43 -13.67
C GLU A 475 -12.49 15.86 -13.33
N VAL A 476 -12.61 16.18 -12.04
CA VAL A 476 -13.02 17.52 -11.59
C VAL A 476 -12.01 18.59 -12.01
N VAL A 477 -10.70 18.30 -11.92
CA VAL A 477 -9.65 19.23 -12.38
C VAL A 477 -9.77 19.48 -13.89
N ARG A 478 -9.96 18.42 -14.68
CA ARG A 478 -10.11 18.55 -16.15
C ARG A 478 -11.36 19.29 -16.56
N GLU A 479 -12.44 19.22 -15.76
CA GLU A 479 -13.65 20.03 -15.99
C GLU A 479 -13.41 21.54 -15.77
N CYS A 480 -12.33 21.92 -15.09
CA CYS A 480 -11.97 23.32 -14.84
C CYS A 480 -11.16 23.93 -15.98
N PHE A 481 -10.73 23.13 -16.94
CA PHE A 481 -9.91 23.53 -18.11
C PHE A 481 -10.82 23.71 -19.33
#